data_5a4d2a27b633512e0dd3837371efff53
#
_entry.id   5a4d2a27b633512e0dd3837371efff53
#
_cell.length_a   1.000
_cell.length_b   1.000
_cell.length_c   1.000
_cell.angle_alpha   90.00
_cell.angle_beta   90.00
_cell.angle_gamma   90.00
#
_symmetry.space_group_name_H-M   'P 1'
#
loop_
_entity.id
_entity.type
_entity.pdbx_description
1 polymer ?
#
loop_
_entity_poly.entity_id
_entity_poly.type
_entity_poly.pdbx_seq_one_letter_code
_entity_poly.pdbx_strand_id
1 'polypeptide(L)'
;MKRNMKQWVTDYINAPAKKGMPILSFPGIQLIGHTVEELVRSGELQAQCMKAIADRFDTGVAFSLMDLSVEAEAFGAPVHYSEDEVPTVHGTLINDEDEAEALK
;
A
#
# COMPACT_ATOMS: atom_id res chain seq x y z
N MET A 1 19.06 12.69 0.34
CA MET A 1 19.07 13.81 1.30
C MET A 1 18.08 13.51 2.43
N LYS A 2 18.52 13.54 3.67
CA LYS A 2 17.59 13.36 4.80
C LYS A 2 16.80 14.65 5.02
N ARG A 3 15.47 14.58 4.94
CA ARG A 3 14.58 15.69 5.25
C ARG A 3 14.40 15.81 6.77
N ASN A 4 14.45 17.03 7.32
CA ASN A 4 14.06 17.26 8.70
C ASN A 4 12.52 17.18 8.82
N MET A 5 12.02 16.07 9.31
CA MET A 5 10.58 15.81 9.38
C MET A 5 9.84 16.73 10.37
N LYS A 6 10.49 17.14 11.48
CA LYS A 6 9.89 18.10 12.41
C LYS A 6 9.67 19.45 11.74
N GLN A 7 10.69 19.94 11.02
CA GLN A 7 10.56 21.19 10.28
C GLN A 7 9.50 21.08 9.19
N TRP A 8 9.49 19.97 8.44
CA TRP A 8 8.50 19.73 7.40
C TRP A 8 7.06 19.75 7.93
N VAL A 9 6.80 19.11 9.09
CA VAL A 9 5.48 19.13 9.75
C VAL A 9 5.10 20.55 10.15
N THR A 10 6.05 21.29 10.75
CA THR A 10 5.81 22.69 11.16
C THR A 10 5.47 23.57 9.95
N ASP A 11 6.22 23.44 8.87
CA ASP A 11 5.98 24.19 7.63
C ASP A 11 4.62 23.83 7.03
N TYR A 12 4.26 22.53 7.06
CA TYR A 12 2.97 22.06 6.56
C TYR A 12 1.79 22.59 7.37
N ILE A 13 1.90 22.61 8.71
CA ILE A 13 0.88 23.16 9.63
C ILE A 13 0.70 24.66 9.38
N ASN A 14 1.80 25.39 9.16
CA ASN A 14 1.79 26.83 8.99
C ASN A 14 1.53 27.29 7.55
N ALA A 15 1.49 26.38 6.59
CA ALA A 15 1.23 26.71 5.21
C ALA A 15 -0.13 27.39 5.03
N PRO A 16 -0.22 28.49 4.24
CA PRO A 16 -1.47 29.21 4.03
C PRO A 16 -2.51 28.38 3.26
N ALA A 17 -2.04 27.50 2.39
CA ALA A 17 -2.86 26.54 1.65
C ALA A 17 -2.57 25.11 2.14
N LYS A 18 -3.62 24.38 2.50
CA LYS A 18 -3.52 22.98 2.94
C LYS A 18 -3.63 22.05 1.74
N LYS A 19 -2.81 21.00 1.73
CA LYS A 19 -2.91 19.92 0.76
C LYS A 19 -3.47 18.67 1.43
N GLY A 20 -4.27 17.91 0.71
CA GLY A 20 -4.74 16.60 1.18
C GLY A 20 -3.59 15.60 1.30
N MET A 21 -3.72 14.67 2.22
CA MET A 21 -2.82 13.52 2.38
C MET A 21 -3.65 12.22 2.35
N PRO A 22 -4.28 11.89 1.22
CA PRO A 22 -5.09 10.68 1.12
C PRO A 22 -4.20 9.44 1.11
N ILE A 23 -4.66 8.39 1.80
CA ILE A 23 -4.11 7.03 1.59
C ILE A 23 -4.73 6.52 0.29
N LEU A 24 -4.04 6.74 -0.81
CA LEU A 24 -4.54 6.48 -2.14
C LEU A 24 -3.47 5.74 -2.95
N SER A 25 -3.72 4.49 -3.30
CA SER A 25 -2.81 3.65 -4.07
C SER A 25 -3.54 2.87 -5.17
N PHE A 26 -4.41 1.93 -4.82
CA PHE A 26 -5.09 1.07 -5.79
C PHE A 26 -5.84 1.81 -6.91
N PRO A 27 -6.61 2.88 -6.68
CA PRO A 27 -7.26 3.60 -7.77
C PRO A 27 -6.30 4.19 -8.82
N GLY A 28 -5.03 4.35 -8.48
CA GLY A 28 -3.99 4.82 -9.39
C GLY A 28 -3.70 3.85 -10.54
N ILE A 29 -4.11 2.57 -10.45
CA ILE A 29 -3.97 1.61 -11.55
C ILE A 29 -4.67 2.07 -12.82
N GLN A 30 -5.77 2.80 -12.70
CA GLN A 30 -6.49 3.38 -13.85
C GLN A 30 -5.65 4.40 -14.60
N LEU A 31 -4.70 5.06 -13.92
CA LEU A 31 -3.79 6.04 -14.53
C LEU A 31 -2.64 5.39 -15.29
N ILE A 32 -2.25 4.17 -14.91
CA ILE A 32 -1.12 3.45 -15.50
C ILE A 32 -1.54 2.26 -16.36
N GLY A 33 -2.84 1.89 -16.38
CA GLY A 33 -3.38 0.84 -17.24
C GLY A 33 -2.97 -0.58 -16.84
N HIS A 34 -2.89 -0.86 -15.53
CA HIS A 34 -2.54 -2.16 -14.97
C HIS A 34 -3.64 -2.72 -14.07
N THR A 35 -3.52 -3.98 -13.66
CA THR A 35 -4.44 -4.64 -12.72
C THR A 35 -3.94 -4.53 -11.29
N VAL A 36 -4.82 -4.83 -10.32
CA VAL A 36 -4.45 -4.90 -8.90
C VAL A 36 -3.43 -6.01 -8.67
N GLU A 37 -3.61 -7.18 -9.28
CA GLU A 37 -2.68 -8.29 -9.16
C GLU A 37 -1.28 -7.93 -9.66
N GLU A 38 -1.17 -7.29 -10.82
CA GLU A 38 0.11 -6.81 -11.33
C GLU A 38 0.77 -5.80 -10.39
N LEU A 39 -0.04 -4.88 -9.84
CA LEU A 39 0.45 -3.85 -8.93
C LEU A 39 1.04 -4.44 -7.65
N VAL A 40 0.35 -5.38 -7.00
CA VAL A 40 0.82 -5.96 -5.72
C VAL A 40 2.07 -6.82 -5.88
N ARG A 41 2.30 -7.36 -7.09
CA ARG A 41 3.47 -8.20 -7.40
C ARG A 41 4.69 -7.43 -7.88
N SER A 42 4.61 -6.11 -8.11
CA SER A 42 5.70 -5.34 -8.71
C SER A 42 5.95 -4.02 -7.97
N GLY A 43 7.09 -3.94 -7.28
CA GLY A 43 7.53 -2.69 -6.63
C GLY A 43 7.74 -1.54 -7.63
N GLU A 44 8.12 -1.84 -8.87
CA GLU A 44 8.25 -0.83 -9.93
C GLU A 44 6.88 -0.26 -10.32
N LEU A 45 5.87 -1.10 -10.53
CA LEU A 45 4.51 -0.65 -10.82
C LEU A 45 3.91 0.14 -9.66
N GLN A 46 4.19 -0.27 -8.41
CA GLN A 46 3.78 0.49 -7.22
C GLN A 46 4.38 1.90 -7.23
N ALA A 47 5.66 2.03 -7.53
CA ALA A 47 6.33 3.34 -7.61
C ALA A 47 5.75 4.21 -8.73
N GLN A 48 5.50 3.63 -9.90
CA GLN A 48 4.87 4.31 -11.03
C GLN A 48 3.45 4.76 -10.69
N CYS A 49 2.67 3.92 -10.04
CA CYS A 49 1.31 4.22 -9.61
C CYS A 49 1.28 5.39 -8.62
N MET A 50 2.12 5.35 -7.59
CA MET A 50 2.21 6.43 -6.60
C MET A 50 2.67 7.75 -7.24
N LYS A 51 3.63 7.68 -8.16
CA LYS A 51 4.07 8.86 -8.92
C LYS A 51 2.93 9.43 -9.77
N ALA A 52 2.19 8.61 -10.49
CA ALA A 52 1.06 9.04 -11.31
C ALA A 52 -0.03 9.73 -10.47
N ILE A 53 -0.33 9.21 -9.28
CA ILE A 53 -1.26 9.82 -8.33
C ILE A 53 -0.75 11.18 -7.87
N ALA A 54 0.52 11.25 -7.45
CA ALA A 54 1.12 12.49 -6.95
C ALA A 54 1.16 13.58 -8.03
N ASP A 55 1.48 13.21 -9.26
CA ASP A 55 1.51 14.14 -10.40
C ASP A 55 0.08 14.64 -10.77
N ARG A 56 -0.92 13.77 -10.61
CA ARG A 56 -2.31 14.07 -11.00
C ARG A 56 -3.07 14.92 -9.99
N PHE A 57 -2.82 14.74 -8.68
CA PHE A 57 -3.65 15.29 -7.62
C PHE A 57 -2.95 16.28 -6.70
N ASP A 58 -1.69 16.60 -6.93
CA ASP A 58 -0.90 17.56 -6.10
C ASP A 58 -1.07 17.30 -4.58
N THR A 59 -0.93 16.04 -4.17
CA THR A 59 -1.03 15.62 -2.78
C THR A 59 0.18 16.10 -1.97
N GLY A 60 -0.03 16.33 -0.66
CA GLY A 60 1.08 16.74 0.24
C GLY A 60 2.11 15.65 0.47
N VAL A 61 1.71 14.38 0.37
CA VAL A 61 2.55 13.19 0.47
C VAL A 61 2.04 12.10 -0.47
N ALA A 62 2.90 11.16 -0.83
CA ALA A 62 2.52 9.89 -1.43
C ALA A 62 2.69 8.78 -0.40
N PHE A 63 1.68 7.92 -0.26
CA PHE A 63 1.73 6.74 0.58
C PHE A 63 2.04 5.51 -0.27
N SER A 64 2.89 4.63 0.28
CA SER A 64 3.14 3.33 -0.35
C SER A 64 1.89 2.45 -0.32
N LEU A 65 1.87 1.46 -1.21
CA LEU A 65 0.85 0.43 -1.22
C LEU A 65 0.79 -0.28 0.13
N MET A 66 -0.42 -0.50 0.62
CA MET A 66 -0.66 -1.33 1.80
C MET A 66 -1.40 -2.60 1.35
N ASP A 67 -0.68 -3.70 1.28
CA ASP A 67 -1.25 -5.04 1.09
C ASP A 67 -1.30 -5.74 2.45
N LEU A 68 -2.51 -5.93 2.97
CA LEU A 68 -2.76 -6.52 4.29
C LEU A 68 -2.65 -8.05 4.30
N SER A 69 -2.44 -8.68 3.15
CA SER A 69 -2.35 -10.13 3.01
C SER A 69 -0.92 -10.66 3.01
N VAL A 70 0.08 -9.78 2.82
CA VAL A 70 1.47 -10.18 2.56
C VAL A 70 2.11 -10.93 3.73
N GLU A 71 1.84 -10.53 4.95
CA GLU A 71 2.35 -11.22 6.14
C GLU A 71 1.69 -12.59 6.31
N ALA A 72 0.38 -12.68 6.11
CA ALA A 72 -0.34 -13.95 6.18
C ALA A 72 0.14 -14.92 5.10
N GLU A 73 0.38 -14.45 3.87
CA GLU A 73 0.94 -15.25 2.79
C GLU A 73 2.35 -15.75 3.14
N ALA A 74 3.19 -14.92 3.75
CA ALA A 74 4.53 -15.30 4.17
C ALA A 74 4.53 -16.43 5.21
N PHE A 75 3.49 -16.54 6.03
CA PHE A 75 3.27 -17.67 6.94
C PHE A 75 2.57 -18.86 6.29
N GLY A 76 2.20 -18.79 5.02
CA GLY A 76 1.60 -19.90 4.28
C GLY A 76 0.08 -19.87 4.16
N ALA A 77 -0.58 -18.77 4.58
CA ALA A 77 -2.01 -18.62 4.38
C ALA A 77 -2.36 -18.52 2.88
N PRO A 78 -3.43 -19.17 2.42
CA PRO A 78 -3.86 -19.06 1.03
C PRO A 78 -4.43 -17.66 0.76
N VAL A 79 -3.90 -17.00 -0.25
CA VAL A 79 -4.33 -15.66 -0.69
C VAL A 79 -4.97 -15.74 -2.07
N HIS A 80 -6.14 -15.18 -2.20
CA HIS A 80 -6.81 -15.00 -3.49
C HIS A 80 -6.41 -13.66 -4.10
N TYR A 81 -5.92 -13.70 -5.33
CA TYR A 81 -5.59 -12.53 -6.15
C TYR A 81 -6.64 -12.33 -7.24
N SER A 82 -6.98 -11.08 -7.51
CA SER A 82 -7.94 -10.67 -8.52
C SER A 82 -7.40 -9.49 -9.33
N GLU A 83 -7.93 -9.30 -10.52
CA GLU A 83 -7.56 -8.16 -11.38
C GLU A 83 -8.05 -6.81 -10.85
N ASP A 84 -9.17 -6.80 -10.13
CA ASP A 84 -9.91 -5.60 -9.73
C ASP A 84 -10.19 -5.48 -8.23
N GLU A 85 -9.87 -6.52 -7.44
CA GLU A 85 -10.05 -6.52 -5.99
C GLU A 85 -8.72 -6.66 -5.26
N VAL A 86 -8.66 -6.12 -4.05
CA VAL A 86 -7.47 -6.28 -3.19
C VAL A 86 -7.30 -7.75 -2.79
N PRO A 87 -6.04 -8.22 -2.61
CA PRO A 87 -5.79 -9.59 -2.18
C PRO A 87 -6.49 -9.90 -0.86
N THR A 88 -7.09 -11.09 -0.78
CA THR A 88 -7.84 -11.55 0.38
C THR A 88 -7.34 -12.90 0.86
N VAL A 89 -7.16 -13.02 2.18
CA VAL A 89 -6.81 -14.30 2.82
C VAL A 89 -8.05 -15.17 2.93
N HIS A 90 -7.95 -16.43 2.55
CA HIS A 90 -9.02 -17.42 2.64
C HIS A 90 -8.67 -18.54 3.63
N GLY A 91 -9.69 -19.01 4.37
CA GLY A 91 -9.53 -20.09 5.31
C GLY A 91 -8.80 -19.69 6.59
N THR A 92 -8.43 -20.71 7.37
CA THR A 92 -7.75 -20.58 8.66
C THR A 92 -6.40 -21.29 8.58
N LEU A 93 -5.32 -20.60 8.90
CA LEU A 93 -3.98 -21.17 8.94
C LEU A 93 -3.69 -21.86 10.28
N ILE A 94 -4.23 -21.32 11.36
CA ILE A 94 -3.99 -21.75 12.74
C ILE A 94 -5.34 -22.09 13.37
N ASN A 95 -5.48 -23.30 13.92
CA ASN A 95 -6.70 -23.75 14.58
C ASN A 95 -6.53 -23.97 16.09
N ASP A 96 -5.28 -24.10 16.57
CA ASP A 96 -4.96 -24.32 17.99
C ASP A 96 -3.60 -23.69 18.38
N GLU A 97 -3.27 -23.76 19.66
CA GLU A 97 -2.02 -23.19 20.22
C GLU A 97 -0.77 -23.92 19.69
N ASP A 98 -0.85 -25.24 19.48
CA ASP A 98 0.28 -26.04 19.02
C ASP A 98 0.66 -25.64 17.57
N GLU A 99 -0.33 -25.43 16.72
CA GLU A 99 -0.12 -24.93 15.35
C GLU A 99 0.44 -23.50 15.37
N ALA A 100 0.01 -22.64 16.30
CA ALA A 100 0.55 -21.29 16.46
C ALA A 100 2.04 -21.31 16.85
N GLU A 101 2.43 -22.19 17.78
CA GLU A 101 3.84 -22.35 18.19
C GLU A 101 4.71 -22.97 17.08
N ALA A 102 4.13 -23.73 16.18
CA ALA A 102 4.83 -24.36 15.06
C ALA A 102 5.11 -23.40 13.88
N LEU A 103 4.48 -22.24 13.84
CA LEU A 103 4.75 -21.22 12.81
C LEU A 103 6.18 -20.72 12.91
N LYS A 104 6.89 -20.75 11.76
CA LYS A 104 8.30 -20.32 11.66
C LYS A 104 8.46 -19.28 10.57
#